data_07f44e3f321521234e295782bbcf6129
#
_entry.id   07f44e3f321521234e295782bbcf6129
#
_cell.length_a   1.000
_cell.length_b   1.000
_cell.length_c   1.000
_cell.angle_alpha   90.00
_cell.angle_beta   90.00
_cell.angle_gamma   90.00
#
_symmetry.space_group_name_H-M   'P 1'
#
loop_
_entity.id
_entity.type
_entity.pdbx_description
1 polymer ?
#
loop_
_entity_poly.entity_id
_entity_poly.type
_entity_poly.pdbx_seq_one_letter_code
_entity_poly.pdbx_strand_id
1 'polypeptide(L)'
;CRVSVTCAYLDQHLSQLDLSLSVMAHLNLSNTPLEEGGLRTRLAQLQLGADKVMLPLAELSGGERLKAALACVLWREEATQLLLLDEPTNHLDLASVQAIEAALATFPGALLVVSHDEAFLNGLNLTHEMVWQKEGWRCERL
;
A
#
# COMPACT_ATOMS: atom_id res chain seq x y z
N CYS A 1 3.71 -1.14 -30.36
CA CYS A 1 4.06 -0.31 -29.19
C CYS A 1 4.00 -1.19 -27.93
N ARG A 2 5.13 -1.47 -27.27
CA ARG A 2 5.09 -2.12 -25.95
C ARG A 2 4.77 -1.05 -24.92
N VAL A 3 3.61 -1.14 -24.29
CA VAL A 3 3.27 -0.33 -23.12
C VAL A 3 3.78 -1.11 -21.91
N SER A 4 4.78 -0.59 -21.23
CA SER A 4 5.20 -1.12 -19.93
C SER A 4 4.36 -0.48 -18.83
N VAL A 5 3.73 -1.30 -17.98
CA VAL A 5 2.97 -0.84 -16.82
C VAL A 5 3.81 -1.07 -15.58
N THR A 6 4.00 -0.02 -14.79
CA THR A 6 4.70 -0.11 -13.51
C THR A 6 3.74 -0.65 -12.45
N CYS A 7 3.96 -1.92 -12.07
CA CYS A 7 3.15 -2.61 -11.07
C CYS A 7 3.86 -2.68 -9.72
N ALA A 8 3.09 -2.65 -8.64
CA ALA A 8 3.53 -3.05 -7.31
C ALA A 8 2.56 -4.10 -6.74
N TYR A 9 3.13 -5.09 -6.07
CA TYR A 9 2.37 -6.13 -5.38
C TYR A 9 2.77 -6.16 -3.90
N LEU A 10 1.81 -5.98 -3.03
CA LEU A 10 2.00 -6.08 -1.59
C LEU A 10 1.28 -7.33 -1.10
N ASP A 11 2.05 -8.37 -0.86
CA ASP A 11 1.60 -9.62 -0.26
C ASP A 11 1.56 -9.51 1.28
N GLN A 12 0.99 -10.50 1.93
CA GLN A 12 0.91 -10.57 3.40
C GLN A 12 2.29 -10.54 4.09
N HIS A 13 3.34 -10.96 3.41
CA HIS A 13 4.69 -11.07 3.98
C HIS A 13 5.58 -9.88 3.61
N LEU A 14 5.13 -9.00 2.70
CA LEU A 14 5.91 -7.86 2.21
C LEU A 14 7.31 -8.27 1.74
N SER A 15 7.38 -9.42 1.03
CA SER A 15 8.62 -10.09 0.65
C SER A 15 9.55 -9.26 -0.25
N GLN A 16 9.05 -8.15 -0.79
CA GLN A 16 9.80 -7.23 -1.64
C GLN A 16 10.59 -6.17 -0.84
N LEU A 17 10.40 -6.09 0.47
CA LEU A 17 11.06 -5.12 1.33
C LEU A 17 12.26 -5.73 2.05
N ASP A 18 13.35 -4.98 2.10
CA ASP A 18 14.48 -5.29 2.98
C ASP A 18 14.12 -4.90 4.42
N LEU A 19 13.83 -5.90 5.24
CA LEU A 19 13.41 -5.70 6.64
C LEU A 19 14.51 -5.13 7.53
N SER A 20 15.77 -5.14 7.10
CA SER A 20 16.89 -4.55 7.83
C SER A 20 16.96 -3.02 7.70
N LEU A 21 16.29 -2.46 6.71
CA LEU A 21 16.24 -1.03 6.44
C LEU A 21 15.02 -0.38 7.10
N SER A 22 15.15 0.92 7.42
CA SER A 22 14.01 1.74 7.85
C SER A 22 13.17 2.21 6.66
N VAL A 23 11.93 2.66 6.92
CA VAL A 23 11.09 3.24 5.87
C VAL A 23 11.75 4.47 5.23
N MET A 24 12.44 5.30 6.01
CA MET A 24 13.16 6.45 5.47
C MET A 24 14.30 6.03 4.55
N ALA A 25 15.04 4.97 4.90
CA ALA A 25 16.08 4.43 4.03
C ALA A 25 15.51 3.88 2.71
N HIS A 26 14.39 3.15 2.76
CA HIS A 26 13.69 2.68 1.55
C HIS A 26 13.23 3.83 0.65
N LEU A 27 12.62 4.88 1.23
CA LEU A 27 12.16 6.04 0.47
C LEU A 27 13.32 6.78 -0.18
N ASN A 28 14.44 6.93 0.51
CA ASN A 28 15.65 7.54 -0.05
C ASN A 28 16.23 6.72 -1.21
N LEU A 29 16.23 5.39 -1.10
CA LEU A 29 16.69 4.49 -2.18
C LEU A 29 15.76 4.50 -3.40
N SER A 30 14.49 4.77 -3.22
CA SER A 30 13.49 4.84 -4.31
C SER A 30 13.44 6.22 -4.98
N ASN A 31 14.39 7.10 -4.70
CA ASN A 31 14.48 8.45 -5.27
C ASN A 31 13.15 9.22 -5.18
N THR A 32 12.52 9.19 -4.00
CA THR A 32 11.27 9.93 -3.81
C THR A 32 11.46 11.41 -4.13
N PRO A 33 10.51 12.04 -4.85
CA PRO A 33 10.58 13.46 -5.15
C PRO A 33 10.27 14.36 -3.94
N LEU A 34 9.91 13.77 -2.80
CA LEU A 34 9.52 14.49 -1.60
C LEU A 34 10.73 14.79 -0.72
N GLU A 35 10.78 16.00 -0.18
CA GLU A 35 11.75 16.37 0.84
C GLU A 35 11.48 15.66 2.17
N GLU A 36 12.51 15.50 2.99
CA GLU A 36 12.42 14.76 4.26
C GLU A 36 11.29 15.26 5.17
N GLY A 37 11.10 16.58 5.28
CA GLY A 37 10.03 17.17 6.08
C GLY A 37 8.63 16.78 5.57
N GLY A 38 8.44 16.78 4.25
CA GLY A 38 7.20 16.34 3.60
C GLY A 38 6.95 14.85 3.79
N LEU A 39 8.01 14.02 3.72
CA LEU A 39 7.92 12.57 3.97
C LEU A 39 7.48 12.29 5.40
N ARG A 40 8.09 12.94 6.40
CA ARG A 40 7.73 12.77 7.82
C ARG A 40 6.28 13.15 8.08
N THR A 41 5.80 14.23 7.47
CA THR A 41 4.39 14.65 7.59
C THR A 41 3.45 13.61 7.02
N ARG A 42 3.73 13.08 5.83
CA ARG A 42 2.90 12.04 5.19
C ARG A 42 2.96 10.71 5.93
N LEU A 43 4.13 10.32 6.45
CA LEU A 43 4.27 9.13 7.28
C LEU A 43 3.48 9.25 8.59
N ALA A 44 3.44 10.44 9.21
CA ALA A 44 2.60 10.70 10.37
C ALA A 44 1.09 10.56 10.05
N GLN A 45 0.65 10.96 8.85
CA GLN A 45 -0.73 10.73 8.39
C GLN A 45 -1.06 9.24 8.23
N LEU A 46 -0.07 8.41 7.87
CA LEU A 46 -0.17 6.96 7.91
C LEU A 46 -0.03 6.37 9.32
N GLN A 47 0.01 7.22 10.36
CA GLN A 47 0.24 6.82 11.74
C GLN A 47 1.59 6.08 11.96
N LEU A 48 2.59 6.42 11.17
CA LEU A 48 3.99 6.09 11.41
C LEU A 48 4.67 7.30 12.04
N GLY A 49 4.77 7.27 13.37
CA GLY A 49 5.36 8.37 14.15
C GLY A 49 6.87 8.50 13.98
N ALA A 50 7.40 9.63 14.45
CA ALA A 50 8.82 9.94 14.34
C ALA A 50 9.74 8.89 15.01
N ASP A 51 9.25 8.21 16.04
CA ASP A 51 9.91 7.10 16.73
C ASP A 51 10.02 5.83 15.88
N LYS A 52 9.13 5.65 14.89
CA LYS A 52 9.03 4.45 14.05
C LYS A 52 9.75 4.57 12.71
N VAL A 53 9.80 5.76 12.13
CA VAL A 53 10.27 5.95 10.75
C VAL A 53 11.76 5.65 10.54
N MET A 54 12.55 5.66 11.61
CA MET A 54 13.99 5.35 11.58
C MET A 54 14.31 3.93 12.04
N LEU A 55 13.34 3.18 12.56
CA LEU A 55 13.54 1.80 12.98
C LEU A 55 13.60 0.86 11.76
N PRO A 56 14.39 -0.23 11.83
CA PRO A 56 14.32 -1.30 10.86
C PRO A 56 12.89 -1.84 10.74
N LEU A 57 12.44 -2.15 9.52
CA LEU A 57 11.10 -2.67 9.30
C LEU A 57 10.83 -3.97 10.08
N ALA A 58 11.87 -4.74 10.38
CA ALA A 58 11.77 -5.94 11.22
C ALA A 58 11.22 -5.66 12.63
N GLU A 59 11.46 -4.46 13.17
CA GLU A 59 11.01 -4.05 14.51
C GLU A 59 9.59 -3.47 14.54
N LEU A 60 8.99 -3.24 13.37
CA LEU A 60 7.64 -2.72 13.24
C LEU A 60 6.61 -3.84 13.35
N SER A 61 5.39 -3.50 13.82
CA SER A 61 4.24 -4.40 13.74
C SER A 61 3.85 -4.71 12.29
N GLY A 62 3.04 -5.75 12.07
CA GLY A 62 2.55 -6.09 10.72
C GLY A 62 1.83 -4.91 10.03
N GLY A 63 0.98 -4.20 10.77
CA GLY A 63 0.29 -3.02 10.26
C GLY A 63 1.22 -1.84 9.96
N GLU A 64 2.21 -1.60 10.80
CA GLU A 64 3.22 -0.56 10.57
C GLU A 64 4.08 -0.89 9.36
N ARG A 65 4.46 -2.16 9.16
CA ARG A 65 5.18 -2.61 7.96
C ARG A 65 4.38 -2.40 6.68
N LEU A 66 3.08 -2.72 6.70
CA LEU A 66 2.22 -2.49 5.55
C LEU A 66 2.11 -1.01 5.21
N LYS A 67 1.95 -0.14 6.21
CA LYS A 67 1.95 1.33 6.01
C LYS A 67 3.28 1.81 5.43
N ALA A 68 4.40 1.29 5.90
CA ALA A 68 5.73 1.59 5.35
C ALA A 68 5.87 1.12 3.90
N ALA A 69 5.37 -0.08 3.59
CA ALA A 69 5.35 -0.62 2.23
C ALA A 69 4.51 0.24 1.28
N LEU A 70 3.32 0.65 1.72
CA LEU A 70 2.47 1.57 0.96
C LEU A 70 3.17 2.91 0.71
N ALA A 71 3.82 3.49 1.71
CA ALA A 71 4.59 4.72 1.54
C ALA A 71 5.66 4.57 0.44
N CYS A 72 6.42 3.46 0.45
CA CYS A 72 7.43 3.18 -0.56
C CYS A 72 6.85 3.04 -1.98
N VAL A 73 5.64 2.51 -2.10
CA VAL A 73 4.95 2.36 -3.40
C VAL A 73 4.35 3.67 -3.89
N LEU A 74 3.70 4.42 -2.98
CA LEU A 74 2.94 5.62 -3.33
C LEU A 74 3.83 6.83 -3.62
N TRP A 75 5.02 6.90 -3.01
CA TRP A 75 5.86 8.11 -3.04
C TRP A 75 7.22 7.91 -3.69
N ARG A 76 7.40 6.87 -4.48
CA ARG A 76 8.60 6.70 -5.31
C ARG A 76 8.58 7.62 -6.53
N GLU A 77 9.75 7.88 -7.12
CA GLU A 77 9.91 8.72 -8.30
C GLU A 77 9.11 8.17 -9.50
N GLU A 78 9.24 6.89 -9.76
CA GLU A 78 8.50 6.22 -10.82
C GLU A 78 7.09 5.86 -10.33
N ALA A 79 6.08 6.58 -10.82
CA ALA A 79 4.70 6.39 -10.39
C ALA A 79 4.19 4.97 -10.64
N THR A 80 3.68 4.33 -9.59
CA THR A 80 2.98 3.04 -9.69
C THR A 80 1.67 3.24 -10.44
N GLN A 81 1.45 2.46 -11.49
CA GLN A 81 0.24 2.52 -12.31
C GLN A 81 -0.78 1.47 -11.91
N LEU A 82 -0.34 0.34 -11.38
CA LEU A 82 -1.17 -0.75 -10.87
C LEU A 82 -0.64 -1.20 -9.51
N LEU A 83 -1.49 -1.14 -8.50
CA LEU A 83 -1.20 -1.66 -7.16
C LEU A 83 -2.08 -2.87 -6.88
N LEU A 84 -1.46 -3.99 -6.54
CA LEU A 84 -2.12 -5.21 -6.11
C LEU A 84 -1.95 -5.37 -4.60
N LEU A 85 -3.06 -5.58 -3.90
CA LEU A 85 -3.10 -5.82 -2.46
C LEU A 85 -3.75 -7.17 -2.19
N ASP A 86 -3.08 -8.01 -1.41
CA ASP A 86 -3.57 -9.33 -1.01
C ASP A 86 -3.78 -9.37 0.49
N GLU A 87 -5.05 -9.41 0.91
CA GLU A 87 -5.51 -9.44 2.30
C GLU A 87 -4.85 -8.35 3.20
N PRO A 88 -4.89 -7.07 2.78
CA PRO A 88 -4.11 -6.02 3.45
C PRO A 88 -4.58 -5.67 4.86
N THR A 89 -5.81 -6.06 5.24
CA THR A 89 -6.39 -5.73 6.55
C THR A 89 -6.20 -6.80 7.60
N ASN A 90 -5.62 -7.94 7.25
CA ASN A 90 -5.43 -9.05 8.19
C ASN A 90 -4.60 -8.61 9.41
N HIS A 91 -5.15 -8.85 10.60
CA HIS A 91 -4.54 -8.54 11.89
C HIS A 91 -4.27 -7.04 12.15
N LEU A 92 -4.97 -6.15 11.44
CA LEU A 92 -4.88 -4.71 11.67
C LEU A 92 -5.94 -4.22 12.66
N ASP A 93 -5.58 -3.19 13.40
CA ASP A 93 -6.55 -2.41 14.16
C ASP A 93 -7.34 -1.44 13.25
N LEU A 94 -8.48 -0.98 13.73
CA LEU A 94 -9.36 -0.09 12.97
C LEU A 94 -8.67 1.20 12.53
N ALA A 95 -7.83 1.77 13.38
CA ALA A 95 -7.12 3.01 13.07
C ALA A 95 -6.12 2.81 11.93
N SER A 96 -5.44 1.66 11.89
CA SER A 96 -4.54 1.28 10.78
C SER A 96 -5.30 1.06 9.48
N VAL A 97 -6.45 0.39 9.52
CA VAL A 97 -7.33 0.19 8.36
C VAL A 97 -7.74 1.54 7.77
N GLN A 98 -8.24 2.47 8.61
CA GLN A 98 -8.66 3.81 8.17
C GLN A 98 -7.51 4.63 7.58
N ALA A 99 -6.30 4.54 8.13
CA ALA A 99 -5.14 5.22 7.59
C ALA A 99 -4.74 4.67 6.20
N ILE A 100 -4.87 3.36 5.99
CA ILE A 100 -4.62 2.71 4.71
C ILE A 100 -5.70 3.11 3.69
N GLU A 101 -6.98 3.10 4.05
CA GLU A 101 -8.08 3.57 3.21
C GLU A 101 -7.85 4.99 2.73
N ALA A 102 -7.50 5.90 3.66
CA ALA A 102 -7.23 7.30 3.33
C ALA A 102 -6.05 7.45 2.37
N ALA A 103 -4.98 6.66 2.54
CA ALA A 103 -3.83 6.68 1.63
C ALA A 103 -4.20 6.15 0.24
N LEU A 104 -4.95 5.05 0.17
CA LEU A 104 -5.38 4.44 -1.09
C LEU A 104 -6.39 5.31 -1.85
N ALA A 105 -7.24 6.06 -1.15
CA ALA A 105 -8.19 6.99 -1.77
C ALA A 105 -7.50 8.08 -2.60
N THR A 106 -6.23 8.39 -2.31
CA THR A 106 -5.43 9.36 -3.07
C THR A 106 -4.58 8.73 -4.17
N PHE A 107 -4.60 7.40 -4.30
CA PHE A 107 -3.81 6.69 -5.30
C PHE A 107 -4.38 6.93 -6.71
N PRO A 108 -3.59 7.49 -7.65
CA PRO A 108 -4.09 7.86 -8.97
C PRO A 108 -4.12 6.70 -9.97
N GLY A 109 -3.52 5.56 -9.61
CA GLY A 109 -3.43 4.37 -10.48
C GLY A 109 -4.61 3.41 -10.33
N ALA A 110 -4.52 2.29 -11.01
CA ALA A 110 -5.46 1.18 -10.85
C ALA A 110 -5.15 0.39 -9.57
N LEU A 111 -6.20 0.04 -8.84
CA LEU A 111 -6.10 -0.74 -7.60
C LEU A 111 -6.82 -2.08 -7.79
N LEU A 112 -6.11 -3.18 -7.54
CA LEU A 112 -6.66 -4.52 -7.47
C LEU A 112 -6.49 -5.05 -6.05
N VAL A 113 -7.60 -5.34 -5.37
CA VAL A 113 -7.62 -5.79 -3.99
C VAL A 113 -8.28 -7.14 -3.87
N VAL A 114 -7.64 -8.04 -3.14
CA VAL A 114 -8.24 -9.29 -2.65
C VAL A 114 -8.41 -9.13 -1.14
N SER A 115 -9.63 -9.20 -0.65
CA SER A 115 -9.95 -9.11 0.78
C SER A 115 -11.28 -9.78 1.10
N HIS A 116 -11.37 -10.31 2.32
CA HIS A 116 -12.63 -10.78 2.92
C HIS A 116 -13.29 -9.70 3.79
N ASP A 117 -12.67 -8.55 3.95
CA ASP A 117 -13.18 -7.42 4.72
C ASP A 117 -14.08 -6.52 3.85
N GLU A 118 -15.38 -6.78 3.89
CA GLU A 118 -16.38 -6.01 3.12
C GLU A 118 -16.41 -4.53 3.51
N ALA A 119 -16.16 -4.20 4.78
CA ALA A 119 -16.14 -2.81 5.24
C ALA A 119 -14.97 -2.05 4.61
N PHE A 120 -13.79 -2.68 4.56
CA PHE A 120 -12.62 -2.14 3.89
C PHE A 120 -12.85 -1.96 2.38
N LEU A 121 -13.39 -2.98 1.69
CA LEU A 121 -13.68 -2.90 0.26
C LEU A 121 -14.66 -1.76 -0.06
N ASN A 122 -15.70 -1.58 0.76
CA ASN A 122 -16.66 -0.48 0.62
C ASN A 122 -16.00 0.90 0.85
N GLY A 123 -15.04 0.99 1.76
CA GLY A 123 -14.28 2.23 2.04
C GLY A 123 -13.39 2.69 0.88
N LEU A 124 -12.99 1.78 0.00
CA LEU A 124 -12.11 2.08 -1.14
C LEU A 124 -12.82 2.66 -2.36
N ASN A 125 -14.15 2.76 -2.39
CA ASN A 125 -14.94 3.24 -3.52
C ASN A 125 -14.57 2.52 -4.84
N LEU A 126 -14.46 1.20 -4.80
CA LEU A 126 -14.13 0.37 -5.95
C LEU A 126 -15.21 0.49 -7.02
N THR A 127 -14.81 0.38 -8.28
CA THR A 127 -15.72 0.55 -9.44
C THR A 127 -16.15 -0.75 -10.06
N HIS A 128 -15.40 -1.82 -9.81
CA HIS A 128 -15.63 -3.15 -10.39
C HIS A 128 -15.36 -4.23 -9.37
N GLU A 129 -16.02 -5.35 -9.54
CA GLU A 129 -15.81 -6.60 -8.81
C GLU A 129 -15.39 -7.71 -9.76
N MET A 130 -14.45 -8.55 -9.32
CA MET A 130 -14.05 -9.76 -10.05
C MET A 130 -14.62 -10.99 -9.36
N VAL A 131 -15.50 -11.71 -10.04
CA VAL A 131 -16.18 -12.90 -9.51
C VAL A 131 -15.76 -14.13 -10.30
N TRP A 132 -15.40 -15.21 -9.58
CA TRP A 132 -15.15 -16.49 -10.21
C TRP A 132 -16.47 -17.20 -10.52
N GLN A 133 -16.67 -17.58 -11.78
CA GLN A 133 -17.82 -18.34 -12.24
C GLN A 133 -17.36 -19.64 -12.92
N LYS A 134 -18.32 -20.54 -13.25
CA LYS A 134 -18.00 -21.85 -13.85
C LYS A 134 -17.13 -21.78 -15.12
N GLU A 135 -17.19 -20.69 -15.84
CA GLU A 135 -16.48 -20.46 -17.10
C GLU A 135 -15.23 -19.58 -16.95
N GLY A 136 -14.87 -19.15 -15.71
CA GLY A 136 -13.72 -18.31 -15.42
C GLY A 136 -14.06 -17.02 -14.68
N TRP A 137 -13.10 -16.10 -14.65
CA TRP A 137 -13.26 -14.79 -14.00
C TRP A 137 -14.17 -13.86 -14.83
N ARG A 138 -15.13 -13.23 -14.17
CA ARG A 138 -15.91 -12.12 -14.72
C ARG A 138 -15.62 -10.85 -13.95
N CYS A 139 -15.49 -9.75 -14.70
CA CYS A 139 -15.36 -8.40 -14.16
C CYS A 139 -16.71 -7.70 -14.33
N GLU A 140 -17.35 -7.33 -13.24
CA GLU A 140 -18.65 -6.69 -13.21
C GLU A 140 -18.51 -5.29 -12.60
N ARG A 141 -19.29 -4.34 -13.08
CA ARG A 141 -19.32 -2.98 -12.55
C ARG A 141 -20.20 -2.95 -11.30
N LEU A 142 -19.69 -2.35 -10.21
CA LEU A 142 -20.42 -2.13 -8.96
C LEU A 142 -21.44 -1.00 -9.09
#